data_5ca9c03a98c54755652a30dcf2dd3f32
#
_entry.id   5ca9c03a98c54755652a30dcf2dd3f32
#
_cell.length_a   1.000
_cell.length_b   1.000
_cell.length_c   1.000
_cell.angle_alpha   90.00
_cell.angle_beta   90.00
_cell.angle_gamma   90.00
#
_symmetry.space_group_name_H-M   'P 1'
#
loop_
_entity.id
_entity.type
_entity.pdbx_description
1 polymer ?
#
loop_
_entity_poly.entity_id
_entity_poly.type
_entity_poly.pdbx_seq_one_letter_code
_entity_poly.pdbx_strand_id
1 'polypeptide(L)'
;MIRRRFAVLFFAVIAFGIAAGPSAQPADASAIVRGTPLQMLARLSTKAEHSWGYSRSYFPTWSDANGNGCNTRYEVLIKESLTTVHIGAGCYLTRGKWRSVYDGYVSTNPTKFQIDHVVALKEAWDSGAWAWTAARRKAYANDLGDSRTLRAVSIASNDAKSDKDPAQWLPPLASFRCTYAIWWVDIKVRWHLAVDPAERAALRNLLIHCSAPIQTVAVV
;
A
#
# COMPACT_ATOMS: atom_id res chain seq x y z
N MET A 1 -88.70 20.48 26.69
CA MET A 1 -87.82 19.34 26.64
C MET A 1 -86.64 19.70 25.77
N ILE A 2 -85.51 20.06 26.37
CA ILE A 2 -84.33 20.52 25.68
C ILE A 2 -83.27 19.39 25.66
N ARG A 3 -83.00 18.83 24.49
CA ARG A 3 -81.97 17.79 24.35
C ARG A 3 -80.62 18.47 24.15
N ARG A 4 -79.73 18.36 25.12
CA ARG A 4 -78.31 18.75 25.03
C ARG A 4 -77.55 17.66 24.24
N ARG A 5 -76.92 18.06 23.11
CA ARG A 5 -75.99 17.20 22.38
C ARG A 5 -74.58 17.45 22.95
N PHE A 6 -73.95 16.41 23.48
CA PHE A 6 -72.52 16.44 23.83
C PHE A 6 -71.69 16.13 22.58
N ALA A 7 -70.83 17.04 22.19
CA ALA A 7 -69.83 16.82 21.15
C ALA A 7 -68.57 16.21 21.81
N VAL A 8 -68.16 15.00 21.38
CA VAL A 8 -66.94 14.38 21.80
C VAL A 8 -65.87 14.77 20.83
N LEU A 9 -64.86 15.56 21.29
CA LEU A 9 -63.67 15.90 20.54
C LEU A 9 -62.68 14.76 20.64
N PHE A 10 -62.37 14.11 19.51
CA PHE A 10 -61.27 13.15 19.41
C PHE A 10 -59.94 13.96 19.13
N PHE A 11 -59.02 13.95 20.10
CA PHE A 11 -57.67 14.40 19.88
C PHE A 11 -56.88 13.26 19.21
N ALA A 12 -56.48 13.46 17.93
CA ALA A 12 -55.54 12.57 17.25
C ALA A 12 -54.11 12.94 17.70
N VAL A 13 -53.48 12.02 18.41
CA VAL A 13 -52.06 12.11 18.77
C VAL A 13 -51.25 11.65 17.55
N ILE A 14 -50.64 12.61 16.83
CA ILE A 14 -49.67 12.29 15.77
C ILE A 14 -48.33 11.97 16.42
N ALA A 15 -47.99 10.69 16.44
CA ALA A 15 -46.64 10.24 16.86
C ALA A 15 -45.67 10.53 15.72
N PHE A 16 -44.78 11.51 15.91
CA PHE A 16 -43.63 11.74 15.04
C PHE A 16 -42.60 10.62 15.31
N GLY A 17 -42.53 9.63 14.43
CA GLY A 17 -41.45 8.65 14.42
C GLY A 17 -40.13 9.32 13.99
N ILE A 18 -39.18 9.48 14.90
CA ILE A 18 -37.81 9.86 14.57
C ILE A 18 -37.16 8.64 13.89
N ALA A 19 -37.01 8.67 12.57
CA ALA A 19 -36.21 7.71 11.84
C ALA A 19 -34.73 7.95 12.23
N ALA A 20 -34.14 7.05 13.00
CA ALA A 20 -32.70 7.02 13.23
C ALA A 20 -32.02 6.75 11.88
N GLY A 21 -31.34 7.75 11.33
CA GLY A 21 -30.50 7.59 10.16
C GLY A 21 -29.36 6.56 10.43
N PRO A 22 -28.80 5.93 9.39
CA PRO A 22 -27.69 5.00 9.58
C PRO A 22 -26.54 5.74 10.26
N SER A 23 -26.16 5.27 11.46
CA SER A 23 -24.97 5.75 12.15
C SER A 23 -23.76 5.47 11.25
N ALA A 24 -23.02 6.52 10.84
CA ALA A 24 -21.74 6.36 10.18
C ALA A 24 -20.83 5.53 11.11
N GLN A 25 -20.46 4.32 10.68
CA GLN A 25 -19.43 3.57 11.37
C GLN A 25 -18.15 4.40 11.39
N PRO A 26 -17.47 4.52 12.55
CA PRO A 26 -16.17 5.16 12.59
C PRO A 26 -15.24 4.41 11.63
N ALA A 27 -14.50 5.17 10.81
CA ALA A 27 -13.45 4.59 9.97
C ALA A 27 -12.56 3.73 10.89
N ASP A 28 -12.41 2.45 10.57
CA ASP A 28 -11.57 1.53 11.34
C ASP A 28 -10.19 2.15 11.51
N ALA A 29 -9.82 2.47 12.74
CA ALA A 29 -8.47 2.91 13.05
C ALA A 29 -7.52 1.76 12.64
N SER A 30 -6.65 2.02 11.66
CA SER A 30 -5.69 1.03 11.17
C SER A 30 -4.97 0.38 12.36
N ALA A 31 -5.10 -0.94 12.51
CA ALA A 31 -4.44 -1.67 13.58
C ALA A 31 -2.91 -1.54 13.41
N ILE A 32 -2.22 -1.20 14.50
CA ILE A 32 -0.76 -1.13 14.50
C ILE A 32 -0.18 -2.44 15.00
N VAL A 33 0.64 -3.07 14.17
CA VAL A 33 1.39 -4.29 14.50
C VAL A 33 2.85 -3.94 14.76
N ARG A 34 3.43 -4.53 15.82
CA ARG A 34 4.84 -4.35 16.19
C ARG A 34 5.53 -5.69 16.38
N GLY A 35 6.81 -5.75 16.02
CA GLY A 35 7.62 -6.96 16.21
C GLY A 35 9.00 -6.86 15.56
N THR A 36 9.89 -7.77 15.90
CA THR A 36 11.14 -7.95 15.17
C THR A 36 10.82 -8.42 13.73
N PRO A 37 11.72 -8.24 12.74
CA PRO A 37 11.48 -8.71 11.38
C PRO A 37 11.10 -10.20 11.30
N LEU A 38 11.69 -11.06 12.11
CA LEU A 38 11.33 -12.49 12.18
C LEU A 38 9.94 -12.71 12.79
N GLN A 39 9.56 -11.92 13.81
CA GLN A 39 8.21 -11.97 14.36
C GLN A 39 7.16 -11.47 13.35
N MET A 40 7.49 -10.47 12.55
CA MET A 40 6.63 -10.00 11.47
C MET A 40 6.49 -11.07 10.38
N LEU A 41 7.58 -11.72 9.96
CA LEU A 41 7.54 -12.85 9.03
C LEU A 41 6.68 -14.01 9.58
N ALA A 42 6.77 -14.31 10.87
CA ALA A 42 5.98 -15.37 11.50
C ALA A 42 4.46 -15.11 11.48
N ARG A 43 4.02 -13.85 11.33
CA ARG A 43 2.60 -13.47 11.22
C ARG A 43 2.00 -13.76 9.85
N LEU A 44 2.83 -13.83 8.80
CA LEU A 44 2.35 -14.09 7.46
C LEU A 44 1.90 -15.54 7.31
N SER A 45 0.77 -15.77 6.64
CA SER A 45 0.37 -17.11 6.27
C SER A 45 1.26 -17.66 5.16
N THR A 46 1.55 -18.97 5.19
CA THR A 46 2.23 -19.63 4.08
C THR A 46 1.20 -20.29 3.18
N LYS A 47 1.18 -19.94 1.89
CA LYS A 47 0.23 -20.46 0.91
C LYS A 47 0.96 -20.64 -0.43
N ALA A 48 0.47 -21.58 -1.24
CA ALA A 48 0.87 -21.62 -2.64
C ALA A 48 0.40 -20.38 -3.39
N GLU A 49 1.15 -19.93 -4.36
CA GLU A 49 0.81 -18.81 -5.22
C GLU A 49 -0.44 -19.07 -6.07
N HIS A 50 -1.21 -18.01 -6.29
CA HIS A 50 -2.32 -17.99 -7.24
C HIS A 50 -1.85 -17.37 -8.56
N SER A 51 -1.15 -18.14 -9.39
CA SER A 51 -0.41 -17.64 -10.53
C SER A 51 -1.22 -17.38 -11.81
N TRP A 52 -2.55 -17.60 -11.80
CA TRP A 52 -3.40 -17.38 -12.98
C TRP A 52 -4.32 -16.16 -12.86
N GLY A 53 -4.83 -15.69 -13.99
CA GLY A 53 -5.85 -14.63 -14.05
C GLY A 53 -5.32 -13.23 -13.78
N TYR A 54 -4.03 -13.01 -13.61
CA TYR A 54 -3.45 -11.69 -13.42
C TYR A 54 -3.60 -10.82 -14.66
N SER A 55 -3.98 -9.58 -14.43
CA SER A 55 -3.85 -8.50 -15.42
C SER A 55 -3.38 -7.23 -14.73
N ARG A 56 -2.39 -6.56 -15.33
CA ARG A 56 -1.91 -5.26 -14.84
C ARG A 56 -3.03 -4.23 -14.71
N SER A 57 -4.06 -4.30 -15.56
CA SER A 57 -5.21 -3.40 -15.54
C SER A 57 -6.07 -3.51 -14.29
N TYR A 58 -5.96 -4.60 -13.51
CA TYR A 58 -6.65 -4.74 -12.24
C TYR A 58 -6.09 -3.86 -11.12
N PHE A 59 -4.92 -3.26 -11.35
CA PHE A 59 -4.24 -2.36 -10.43
C PHE A 59 -4.06 -0.98 -11.06
N PRO A 60 -5.10 -0.12 -11.09
CA PRO A 60 -4.97 1.23 -11.63
C PRO A 60 -3.91 2.02 -10.85
N THR A 61 -2.82 2.36 -11.50
CA THR A 61 -1.70 3.11 -10.95
C THR A 61 -1.78 4.60 -11.28
N TRP A 62 -0.99 5.37 -10.55
CA TRP A 62 -0.72 6.79 -10.76
C TRP A 62 -1.97 7.68 -10.65
N SER A 63 -2.79 7.43 -9.61
CA SER A 63 -3.88 8.34 -9.27
C SER A 63 -3.35 9.61 -8.59
N ASP A 64 -3.99 10.73 -8.87
CA ASP A 64 -3.85 11.96 -8.10
C ASP A 64 -4.94 11.94 -7.01
N ALA A 65 -4.59 11.43 -5.83
CA ALA A 65 -5.57 11.16 -4.78
C ALA A 65 -5.98 12.42 -4.00
N ASN A 66 -5.12 13.44 -3.96
CA ASN A 66 -5.35 14.68 -3.23
C ASN A 66 -5.76 15.85 -4.15
N GLY A 67 -5.78 15.65 -5.49
CA GLY A 67 -6.20 16.65 -6.47
C GLY A 67 -5.22 17.81 -6.61
N ASN A 68 -3.94 17.64 -6.24
CA ASN A 68 -2.95 18.70 -6.32
C ASN A 68 -2.24 18.81 -7.69
N GLY A 69 -2.63 17.97 -8.66
CA GLY A 69 -2.03 17.90 -9.99
C GLY A 69 -0.83 16.95 -10.07
N CYS A 70 -0.41 16.36 -8.95
CA CYS A 70 0.67 15.38 -8.88
C CYS A 70 0.10 13.99 -8.64
N ASN A 71 0.27 13.09 -9.60
CA ASN A 71 -0.10 11.69 -9.39
C ASN A 71 0.90 10.96 -8.47
N THR A 72 0.54 9.76 -8.02
CA THR A 72 1.35 8.92 -7.12
C THR A 72 2.82 8.81 -7.55
N ARG A 73 3.12 8.71 -8.86
CA ARG A 73 4.50 8.65 -9.33
C ARG A 73 5.28 9.92 -8.98
N TYR A 74 4.70 11.08 -9.22
CA TYR A 74 5.34 12.36 -8.92
C TYR A 74 5.47 12.59 -7.43
N GLU A 75 4.47 12.19 -6.64
CA GLU A 75 4.53 12.28 -5.17
C GLU A 75 5.72 11.48 -4.60
N VAL A 76 5.96 10.26 -5.09
CA VAL A 76 7.12 9.46 -4.68
C VAL A 76 8.42 10.15 -5.09
N LEU A 77 8.53 10.64 -6.33
CA LEU A 77 9.73 11.34 -6.79
C LEU A 77 10.00 12.63 -6.00
N ILE A 78 8.98 13.41 -5.66
CA ILE A 78 9.11 14.61 -4.83
C ILE A 78 9.63 14.24 -3.45
N LYS A 79 9.02 13.23 -2.83
CA LYS A 79 9.36 12.79 -1.47
C LYS A 79 10.78 12.20 -1.36
N GLU A 80 11.25 11.51 -2.40
CA GLU A 80 12.54 10.81 -2.38
C GLU A 80 13.70 11.60 -2.96
N SER A 81 13.47 12.82 -3.42
CA SER A 81 14.57 13.64 -3.92
C SER A 81 15.54 14.02 -2.81
N LEU A 82 16.82 13.83 -3.07
CA LEU A 82 17.93 14.20 -2.17
C LEU A 82 18.19 15.71 -2.13
N THR A 83 17.58 16.47 -3.04
CA THR A 83 17.72 17.93 -3.13
C THR A 83 16.35 18.54 -3.40
N THR A 84 16.19 19.85 -3.16
CA THR A 84 14.95 20.55 -3.45
C THR A 84 14.47 20.30 -4.87
N VAL A 85 13.23 19.86 -5.01
CA VAL A 85 12.59 19.66 -6.31
C VAL A 85 11.94 20.97 -6.75
N HIS A 86 12.06 21.29 -8.03
CA HIS A 86 11.28 22.35 -8.64
C HIS A 86 10.13 21.72 -9.43
N ILE A 87 8.91 22.09 -9.06
CA ILE A 87 7.66 21.54 -9.62
C ILE A 87 7.09 22.58 -10.58
N GLY A 88 7.02 22.25 -11.86
CA GLY A 88 6.39 23.04 -12.89
C GLY A 88 4.90 22.71 -13.10
N ALA A 89 4.30 23.30 -14.10
CA ALA A 89 2.92 23.04 -14.47
C ALA A 89 2.67 21.55 -14.75
N GLY A 90 1.50 21.03 -14.30
CA GLY A 90 1.16 19.61 -14.46
C GLY A 90 2.08 18.66 -13.69
N CYS A 91 2.67 19.14 -12.59
CA CYS A 91 3.61 18.41 -11.75
C CYS A 91 4.90 17.95 -12.48
N TYR A 92 5.32 18.68 -13.50
CA TYR A 92 6.58 18.39 -14.19
C TYR A 92 7.77 18.75 -13.30
N LEU A 93 8.67 17.78 -13.06
CA LEU A 93 9.83 17.96 -12.19
C LEU A 93 11.04 18.42 -13.03
N THR A 94 11.54 19.65 -12.79
CA THR A 94 12.63 20.24 -13.55
C THR A 94 13.98 20.20 -12.83
N ARG A 95 13.98 20.03 -11.50
CA ARG A 95 15.16 19.90 -10.65
C ARG A 95 14.93 18.83 -9.61
N GLY A 96 16.00 18.26 -9.12
CA GLY A 96 16.00 17.22 -8.11
C GLY A 96 17.22 16.34 -8.28
N LYS A 97 17.44 15.44 -7.34
CA LYS A 97 18.49 14.42 -7.41
C LYS A 97 17.97 13.17 -6.70
N TRP A 98 18.05 12.05 -7.35
CA TRP A 98 17.53 10.78 -6.84
C TRP A 98 18.63 9.74 -6.78
N ARG A 99 18.48 8.81 -5.85
CA ARG A 99 19.35 7.65 -5.73
C ARG A 99 18.50 6.39 -5.62
N SER A 100 18.70 5.45 -6.50
CA SER A 100 18.11 4.13 -6.41
C SER A 100 18.66 3.37 -5.21
N VAL A 101 17.77 2.88 -4.35
CA VAL A 101 18.14 2.08 -3.16
C VAL A 101 18.60 0.67 -3.53
N TYR A 102 18.24 0.18 -4.71
CA TYR A 102 18.56 -1.20 -5.13
C TYR A 102 19.99 -1.38 -5.63
N ASP A 103 20.56 -0.37 -6.26
CA ASP A 103 21.89 -0.44 -6.93
C ASP A 103 22.77 0.77 -6.67
N GLY A 104 22.25 1.78 -5.96
CA GLY A 104 22.98 3.02 -5.68
C GLY A 104 23.09 3.99 -6.84
N TYR A 105 22.47 3.72 -8.00
CA TYR A 105 22.46 4.62 -9.15
C TYR A 105 21.94 6.01 -8.79
N VAL A 106 22.64 7.05 -9.24
CA VAL A 106 22.30 8.45 -8.95
C VAL A 106 22.08 9.21 -10.26
N SER A 107 21.01 10.03 -10.32
CA SER A 107 20.77 10.93 -11.45
C SER A 107 19.95 12.15 -11.00
N THR A 108 20.11 13.27 -11.72
CA THR A 108 19.25 14.45 -11.61
C THR A 108 18.08 14.41 -12.59
N ASN A 109 18.05 13.43 -13.48
CA ASN A 109 16.95 13.24 -14.43
C ASN A 109 15.91 12.24 -13.86
N PRO A 110 14.67 12.70 -13.52
CA PRO A 110 13.64 11.85 -12.94
C PRO A 110 13.16 10.75 -13.91
N THR A 111 13.38 10.89 -15.22
CA THR A 111 12.98 9.88 -16.22
C THR A 111 13.87 8.63 -16.17
N LYS A 112 15.02 8.69 -15.49
CA LYS A 112 15.92 7.55 -15.27
C LYS A 112 15.46 6.65 -14.12
N PHE A 113 14.37 7.03 -13.44
CA PHE A 113 13.78 6.26 -12.33
C PHE A 113 12.38 5.80 -12.69
N GLN A 114 12.09 4.57 -12.33
CA GLN A 114 10.73 4.03 -12.28
C GLN A 114 10.27 3.96 -10.82
N ILE A 115 8.97 4.01 -10.60
CA ILE A 115 8.42 3.75 -9.27
C ILE A 115 8.10 2.26 -9.22
N ASP A 116 8.86 1.57 -8.39
CA ASP A 116 8.66 0.16 -8.11
C ASP A 116 7.70 -0.03 -6.95
N HIS A 117 6.81 -1.00 -7.08
CA HIS A 117 6.13 -1.62 -5.95
C HIS A 117 7.10 -2.63 -5.36
N VAL A 118 7.62 -2.40 -4.15
CA VAL A 118 8.62 -3.27 -3.52
C VAL A 118 8.13 -4.72 -3.51
N VAL A 119 6.88 -4.99 -3.10
CA VAL A 119 6.17 -6.22 -3.44
C VAL A 119 5.41 -5.96 -4.74
N ALA A 120 5.86 -6.56 -5.84
CA ALA A 120 5.33 -6.31 -7.18
C ALA A 120 3.81 -6.56 -7.27
N LEU A 121 3.11 -5.90 -8.20
CA LEU A 121 1.66 -6.07 -8.33
C LEU A 121 1.25 -7.49 -8.69
N LYS A 122 2.06 -8.19 -9.51
CA LYS A 122 1.86 -9.59 -9.85
C LYS A 122 2.07 -10.45 -8.61
N GLU A 123 3.16 -10.22 -7.88
CA GLU A 123 3.46 -10.89 -6.63
C GLU A 123 2.36 -10.67 -5.57
N ALA A 124 1.86 -9.44 -5.44
CA ALA A 124 0.72 -9.17 -4.56
C ALA A 124 -0.54 -9.96 -4.99
N TRP A 125 -0.79 -10.07 -6.32
CA TRP A 125 -1.87 -10.89 -6.86
C TRP A 125 -1.70 -12.34 -6.44
N ASP A 126 -0.55 -12.93 -6.68
CA ASP A 126 -0.24 -14.33 -6.38
C ASP A 126 -0.34 -14.63 -4.88
N SER A 127 0.00 -13.64 -4.05
CA SER A 127 -0.01 -13.69 -2.59
C SER A 127 -1.39 -13.42 -1.93
N GLY A 128 -2.44 -13.11 -2.71
CA GLY A 128 -3.79 -12.93 -2.16
C GLY A 128 -4.60 -11.77 -2.72
N ALA A 129 -4.00 -10.80 -3.44
CA ALA A 129 -4.74 -9.66 -3.97
C ALA A 129 -5.73 -10.04 -5.09
N TRP A 130 -5.66 -11.26 -5.64
CA TRP A 130 -6.67 -11.80 -6.55
C TRP A 130 -8.08 -11.79 -5.94
N ALA A 131 -8.17 -11.98 -4.62
CA ALA A 131 -9.44 -11.98 -3.89
C ALA A 131 -9.89 -10.56 -3.45
N TRP A 132 -9.08 -9.52 -3.67
CA TRP A 132 -9.44 -8.17 -3.25
C TRP A 132 -10.48 -7.52 -4.15
N THR A 133 -11.18 -6.52 -3.60
CA THR A 133 -11.99 -5.61 -4.41
C THR A 133 -11.13 -4.75 -5.33
N ALA A 134 -11.69 -4.24 -6.40
CA ALA A 134 -11.00 -3.31 -7.29
C ALA A 134 -10.50 -2.05 -6.56
N ALA A 135 -11.30 -1.54 -5.60
CA ALA A 135 -10.92 -0.40 -4.77
C ALA A 135 -9.67 -0.70 -3.92
N ARG A 136 -9.58 -1.89 -3.30
CA ARG A 136 -8.43 -2.30 -2.50
C ARG A 136 -7.17 -2.47 -3.37
N ARG A 137 -7.29 -3.06 -4.57
CA ARG A 137 -6.17 -3.14 -5.52
C ARG A 137 -5.68 -1.77 -5.98
N LYS A 138 -6.60 -0.82 -6.25
CA LYS A 138 -6.24 0.57 -6.55
C LYS A 138 -5.53 1.24 -5.37
N ALA A 139 -6.01 1.04 -4.15
CA ALA A 139 -5.38 1.59 -2.94
C ALA A 139 -3.95 1.05 -2.77
N TYR A 140 -3.73 -0.26 -2.94
CA TYR A 140 -2.40 -0.87 -2.92
C TYR A 140 -1.47 -0.28 -3.98
N ALA A 141 -1.96 -0.17 -5.21
CA ALA A 141 -1.17 0.33 -6.34
C ALA A 141 -0.73 1.81 -6.19
N ASN A 142 -1.36 2.54 -5.27
CA ASN A 142 -1.10 3.96 -5.01
C ASN A 142 -0.80 4.25 -3.52
N ASP A 143 -0.29 3.25 -2.78
CA ASP A 143 -0.07 3.37 -1.33
C ASP A 143 1.06 4.34 -0.98
N LEU A 144 0.72 5.60 -0.74
CA LEU A 144 1.60 6.64 -0.20
C LEU A 144 1.61 6.68 1.33
N GLY A 145 0.76 5.89 1.98
CA GLY A 145 0.62 5.83 3.44
C GLY A 145 1.80 5.14 4.13
N ASP A 146 2.56 4.32 3.41
CA ASP A 146 3.80 3.73 3.89
C ASP A 146 4.91 3.89 2.85
N SER A 147 5.98 4.59 3.22
CA SER A 147 7.09 4.90 2.31
C SER A 147 7.87 3.67 1.83
N ARG A 148 7.64 2.51 2.43
CA ARG A 148 8.25 1.25 2.02
C ARG A 148 7.61 0.67 0.77
N THR A 149 6.31 0.94 0.55
CA THR A 149 5.51 0.28 -0.51
C THR A 149 5.96 0.69 -1.92
N LEU A 150 6.23 1.98 -2.13
CA LEU A 150 6.59 2.56 -3.43
C LEU A 150 7.95 3.24 -3.36
N ARG A 151 8.86 2.88 -4.27
CA ARG A 151 10.23 3.42 -4.30
C ARG A 151 10.66 3.87 -5.69
N ALA A 152 11.34 5.01 -5.74
CA ALA A 152 12.03 5.44 -6.95
C ALA A 152 13.34 4.65 -7.10
N VAL A 153 13.42 3.80 -8.12
CA VAL A 153 14.58 2.94 -8.39
C VAL A 153 15.06 3.10 -9.82
N SER A 154 16.29 2.68 -10.11
CA SER A 154 16.81 2.71 -11.47
C SER A 154 15.98 1.82 -12.40
N ILE A 155 15.86 2.19 -13.67
CA ILE A 155 15.19 1.38 -14.69
C ILE A 155 15.80 -0.02 -14.73
N ALA A 156 17.15 -0.11 -14.74
CA ALA A 156 17.85 -1.39 -14.83
C ALA A 156 17.50 -2.36 -13.68
N SER A 157 17.48 -1.86 -12.43
CA SER A 157 17.13 -2.70 -11.28
C SER A 157 15.66 -3.07 -11.26
N ASN A 158 14.77 -2.14 -11.66
CA ASN A 158 13.33 -2.43 -11.73
C ASN A 158 13.01 -3.50 -12.77
N ASP A 159 13.59 -3.37 -13.97
CA ASP A 159 13.40 -4.34 -15.05
C ASP A 159 13.97 -5.73 -14.67
N ALA A 160 15.14 -5.77 -14.01
CA ALA A 160 15.75 -7.01 -13.52
C ALA A 160 14.92 -7.68 -12.42
N LYS A 161 14.33 -6.90 -11.51
CA LYS A 161 13.43 -7.38 -10.46
C LYS A 161 12.13 -7.89 -11.07
N SER A 162 11.48 -7.09 -11.93
CA SER A 162 10.17 -7.44 -12.51
C SER A 162 9.16 -7.82 -11.43
N ASP A 163 8.56 -9.01 -11.53
CA ASP A 163 7.59 -9.58 -10.59
C ASP A 163 8.19 -10.58 -9.59
N LYS A 164 9.50 -10.74 -9.58
CA LYS A 164 10.23 -11.71 -8.77
C LYS A 164 10.17 -11.39 -7.28
N ASP A 165 10.05 -12.44 -6.48
CA ASP A 165 10.14 -12.43 -5.02
C ASP A 165 11.60 -12.50 -4.51
N PRO A 166 11.86 -12.43 -3.19
CA PRO A 166 13.20 -12.53 -2.62
C PRO A 166 13.91 -13.87 -2.78
N ALA A 167 13.23 -14.96 -3.15
CA ALA A 167 13.86 -16.21 -3.51
C ALA A 167 14.45 -16.19 -4.93
N GLN A 168 13.92 -15.30 -5.79
CA GLN A 168 14.25 -15.23 -7.20
C GLN A 168 15.16 -14.03 -7.53
N TRP A 169 15.03 -12.94 -6.76
CA TRP A 169 15.82 -11.73 -6.97
C TRP A 169 16.08 -10.96 -5.68
N LEU A 170 17.26 -10.38 -5.57
CA LEU A 170 17.67 -9.48 -4.49
C LEU A 170 18.37 -8.25 -5.08
N PRO A 171 18.27 -7.09 -4.39
CA PRO A 171 19.00 -5.89 -4.79
C PRO A 171 20.49 -6.16 -4.99
N PRO A 172 21.09 -5.65 -6.10
CA PRO A 172 22.52 -5.73 -6.34
C PRO A 172 23.34 -5.15 -5.18
N LEU A 173 22.88 -4.01 -4.60
CA LEU A 173 23.49 -3.37 -3.46
C LEU A 173 23.33 -4.22 -2.20
N ALA A 174 24.36 -5.00 -1.85
CA ALA A 174 24.33 -5.96 -0.75
C ALA A 174 23.93 -5.30 0.60
N SER A 175 24.39 -4.08 0.87
CA SER A 175 24.05 -3.33 2.10
C SER A 175 22.55 -3.01 2.23
N PHE A 176 21.78 -3.07 1.14
CA PHE A 176 20.34 -2.81 1.16
C PHE A 176 19.49 -4.08 1.32
N ARG A 177 20.06 -5.27 1.17
CA ARG A 177 19.30 -6.54 1.18
C ARG A 177 18.53 -6.80 2.47
N CYS A 178 19.12 -6.47 3.62
CA CYS A 178 18.40 -6.54 4.91
C CYS A 178 17.19 -5.62 4.94
N THR A 179 17.37 -4.36 4.56
CA THR A 179 16.27 -3.37 4.49
C THR A 179 15.19 -3.82 3.51
N TYR A 180 15.59 -4.35 2.35
CA TYR A 180 14.65 -4.88 1.35
C TYR A 180 13.80 -6.03 1.91
N ALA A 181 14.43 -7.02 2.57
CA ALA A 181 13.71 -8.13 3.17
C ALA A 181 12.75 -7.70 4.28
N ILE A 182 13.16 -6.71 5.11
CA ILE A 182 12.31 -6.12 6.15
C ILE A 182 11.11 -5.42 5.53
N TRP A 183 11.33 -4.54 4.54
CA TRP A 183 10.25 -3.84 3.85
C TRP A 183 9.27 -4.78 3.17
N TRP A 184 9.80 -5.82 2.53
CA TRP A 184 8.98 -6.85 1.89
C TRP A 184 8.01 -7.49 2.88
N VAL A 185 8.51 -7.95 4.03
CA VAL A 185 7.69 -8.55 5.08
C VAL A 185 6.68 -7.53 5.63
N ASP A 186 7.12 -6.31 5.91
CA ASP A 186 6.27 -5.26 6.48
C ASP A 186 5.12 -4.88 5.53
N ILE A 187 5.38 -4.81 4.22
CA ILE A 187 4.34 -4.57 3.21
C ILE A 187 3.35 -5.73 3.17
N LYS A 188 3.83 -6.98 3.19
CA LYS A 188 2.94 -8.15 3.21
C LYS A 188 2.09 -8.20 4.49
N VAL A 189 2.66 -7.83 5.65
CA VAL A 189 1.89 -7.67 6.90
C VAL A 189 0.85 -6.55 6.76
N ARG A 190 1.25 -5.38 6.25
CA ARG A 190 0.36 -4.22 6.05
C ARG A 190 -0.88 -4.59 5.23
N TRP A 191 -0.70 -5.35 4.16
CA TRP A 191 -1.74 -5.66 3.19
C TRP A 191 -2.36 -7.05 3.36
N HIS A 192 -2.02 -7.79 4.43
CA HIS A 192 -2.49 -9.16 4.69
C HIS A 192 -2.21 -10.13 3.53
N LEU A 193 -1.04 -9.99 2.91
CA LEU A 193 -0.59 -10.90 1.86
C LEU A 193 0.04 -12.16 2.47
N ALA A 194 -0.01 -13.27 1.73
CA ALA A 194 0.69 -14.51 2.09
C ALA A 194 2.14 -14.49 1.60
N VAL A 195 2.90 -15.49 1.99
CA VAL A 195 4.19 -15.87 1.40
C VAL A 195 4.12 -17.32 0.95
N ASP A 196 4.79 -17.66 -0.16
CA ASP A 196 4.98 -19.05 -0.51
C ASP A 196 6.12 -19.68 0.30
N PRO A 197 6.31 -21.03 0.25
CA PRO A 197 7.36 -21.70 1.02
C PRO A 197 8.79 -21.28 0.65
N ALA A 198 9.09 -21.02 -0.65
CA ALA A 198 10.42 -20.64 -1.12
C ALA A 198 10.74 -19.21 -0.70
N GLU A 199 9.79 -18.29 -0.91
CA GLU A 199 9.86 -16.91 -0.46
C GLU A 199 10.07 -16.82 1.06
N ARG A 200 9.29 -17.58 1.85
CA ARG A 200 9.46 -17.65 3.31
C ARG A 200 10.87 -18.11 3.72
N ALA A 201 11.39 -19.13 3.07
CA ALA A 201 12.72 -19.66 3.37
C ALA A 201 13.80 -18.62 3.03
N ALA A 202 13.71 -17.96 1.88
CA ALA A 202 14.64 -16.91 1.46
C ALA A 202 14.61 -15.71 2.42
N LEU A 203 13.44 -15.21 2.76
CA LEU A 203 13.25 -14.12 3.73
C LEU A 203 13.84 -14.49 5.09
N ARG A 204 13.53 -15.69 5.61
CA ARG A 204 14.07 -16.15 6.89
C ARG A 204 15.59 -16.20 6.87
N ASN A 205 16.20 -16.77 5.82
CA ASN A 205 17.66 -16.86 5.67
C ASN A 205 18.34 -15.48 5.64
N LEU A 206 17.70 -14.48 5.04
CA LEU A 206 18.19 -13.09 5.08
C LEU A 206 18.05 -12.50 6.49
N LEU A 207 16.85 -12.59 7.06
CA LEU A 207 16.49 -11.87 8.28
C LEU A 207 17.21 -12.36 9.54
N ILE A 208 17.64 -13.62 9.61
CA ILE A 208 18.43 -14.13 10.75
C ILE A 208 19.81 -13.46 10.87
N HIS A 209 20.31 -12.86 9.78
CA HIS A 209 21.58 -12.14 9.73
C HIS A 209 21.41 -10.62 9.77
N CYS A 210 20.17 -10.11 9.86
CA CYS A 210 19.87 -8.70 9.83
C CYS A 210 19.71 -8.15 11.26
N SER A 211 20.58 -7.22 11.64
CA SER A 211 20.35 -6.41 12.84
C SER A 211 19.36 -5.30 12.51
N ALA A 212 18.19 -5.32 13.11
CA ALA A 212 17.15 -4.33 12.85
C ALA A 212 16.32 -4.02 14.11
N PRO A 213 15.83 -2.77 14.25
CA PRO A 213 14.93 -2.39 15.33
C PRO A 213 13.58 -3.09 15.20
N ILE A 214 12.77 -2.96 16.26
CA ILE A 214 11.36 -3.35 16.22
C ILE A 214 10.66 -2.59 15.09
N GLN A 215 9.99 -3.33 14.24
CA GLN A 215 9.18 -2.77 13.15
C GLN A 215 7.81 -2.34 13.68
N THR A 216 7.26 -1.30 13.07
CA THR A 216 5.90 -0.81 13.33
C THR A 216 5.20 -0.69 11.99
N VAL A 217 4.06 -1.35 11.85
CA VAL A 217 3.29 -1.43 10.62
C VAL A 217 1.84 -1.08 10.90
N ALA A 218 1.32 -0.09 10.18
CA ALA A 218 -0.11 0.20 10.14
C ALA A 218 -0.77 -0.73 9.13
N VAL A 219 -1.69 -1.56 9.58
CA VAL A 219 -2.40 -2.55 8.74
C VAL A 219 -3.60 -1.89 8.08
N VAL A 220 -3.93 -2.25 6.84
CA VAL A 220 -5.03 -1.70 6.02
C VAL A 220 -5.95 -2.77 5.48
#